data_a9080160a9c5218f08c2ad233de6f1e8
#
_entry.id   a9080160a9c5218f08c2ad233de6f1e8
#
_cell.length_a   1.000
_cell.length_b   1.000
_cell.length_c   1.000
_cell.angle_alpha   90.00
_cell.angle_beta   90.00
_cell.angle_gamma   90.00
#
_symmetry.space_group_name_H-M   'P 1'
#
loop_
_entity.id
_entity.type
_entity.pdbx_description
1 polymer ?
#
loop_
_entity_poly.entity_id
_entity_poly.type
_entity_poly.pdbx_seq_one_letter_code
_entity_poly.pdbx_strand_id
1 'polypeptide(L)'
;MNTNIISQLGNFLYKSGEAVQRVLSVADVKHPIYEDSQEVLQLAQKQIVAPLGTMPNEEVYAFIGVHSKSVLSGKRDSVGFVITNFRVLTQTDVSVISTPKKASSHLFTNKDNPDDLASELWQNFITKVDETIPKEYATMLEIPLKTVLTIVLLQLKTEGQLPDEIKKATDLKGRIKQLGIEDQLKFYAENEKRYKKFANKHKIEGILLGSLAAPLLFGGLYGFVLTKEGLISRDLMEEAVRSSWQEIKEHTAQKSQEGDAFTIGDKKHFIPAHQKEYLEPFLTLINEIAQGEVSLNS
;
A
#
# COMPACT_ATOMS: atom_id res chain seq x y z
N MET A 1 0.26 24.35 4.83
CA MET A 1 1.09 23.54 5.75
C MET A 1 0.86 24.01 7.19
N ASN A 2 0.64 23.10 8.11
CA ASN A 2 0.40 23.41 9.52
C ASN A 2 1.72 23.83 10.19
N THR A 3 1.92 25.15 10.35
CA THR A 3 3.14 25.74 10.92
C THR A 3 3.40 25.29 12.36
N ASN A 4 2.36 24.96 13.12
CA ASN A 4 2.50 24.50 14.50
C ASN A 4 3.11 23.08 14.54
N ILE A 5 2.63 22.19 13.71
CA ILE A 5 3.20 20.83 13.57
C ILE A 5 4.67 20.91 13.14
N ILE A 6 4.97 21.68 12.10
CA ILE A 6 6.34 21.85 11.60
C ILE A 6 7.27 22.42 12.69
N SER A 7 6.80 23.42 13.45
CA SER A 7 7.57 24.01 14.56
C SER A 7 7.86 22.98 15.67
N GLN A 8 6.88 22.16 16.04
CA GLN A 8 7.07 21.11 17.07
C GLN A 8 8.03 20.02 16.58
N LEU A 9 7.89 19.57 15.32
CA LEU A 9 8.80 18.60 14.70
C LEU A 9 10.22 19.16 14.57
N GLY A 10 10.38 20.43 14.21
CA GLY A 10 11.66 21.10 14.17
C GLY A 10 12.32 21.17 15.55
N ASN A 11 11.56 21.51 16.60
CA ASN A 11 12.04 21.51 17.97
C ASN A 11 12.47 20.10 18.42
N PHE A 12 11.72 19.08 18.06
CA PHE A 12 12.11 17.68 18.32
C PHE A 12 13.41 17.33 17.62
N LEU A 13 13.52 17.64 16.31
CA LEU A 13 14.73 17.40 15.53
C LEU A 13 15.97 18.04 16.18
N TYR A 14 15.91 19.32 16.53
CA TYR A 14 17.05 20.04 17.12
C TYR A 14 17.43 19.56 18.52
N LYS A 15 16.48 19.06 19.31
CA LYS A 15 16.72 18.53 20.66
C LYS A 15 17.16 17.07 20.66
N SER A 16 16.98 16.36 19.55
CA SER A 16 17.33 14.95 19.44
C SER A 16 18.84 14.75 19.29
N GLY A 17 19.32 13.59 19.73
CA GLY A 17 20.70 13.18 19.48
C GLY A 17 20.99 12.91 17.99
N GLU A 18 22.26 12.84 17.65
CA GLU A 18 22.75 12.66 16.28
C GLU A 18 22.11 11.47 15.56
N ALA A 19 21.87 10.36 16.25
CA ALA A 19 21.26 9.17 15.68
C ALA A 19 19.85 9.47 15.08
N VAL A 20 18.99 10.17 15.82
CA VAL A 20 17.67 10.57 15.37
C VAL A 20 17.77 11.59 14.23
N GLN A 21 18.70 12.54 14.35
CA GLN A 21 18.92 13.58 13.35
C GLN A 21 19.40 12.99 11.99
N ARG A 22 19.99 11.81 11.99
CA ARG A 22 20.39 11.10 10.76
C ARG A 22 19.23 10.42 10.02
N VAL A 23 18.14 10.12 10.69
CA VAL A 23 17.01 9.36 10.12
C VAL A 23 15.71 10.18 9.98
N LEU A 24 15.68 11.39 10.54
CA LEU A 24 14.50 12.27 10.51
C LEU A 24 14.76 13.50 9.64
N SER A 25 13.92 13.73 8.63
CA SER A 25 13.86 14.96 7.84
C SER A 25 12.48 15.61 8.02
N VAL A 26 12.46 16.91 8.31
CA VAL A 26 11.24 17.67 8.56
C VAL A 26 11.06 18.71 7.48
N ALA A 27 9.82 18.93 7.00
CA ALA A 27 9.51 19.92 5.99
C ALA A 27 9.87 21.34 6.48
N ASP A 28 10.42 22.15 5.58
CA ASP A 28 10.80 23.55 5.81
C ASP A 28 11.80 23.81 6.97
N VAL A 29 12.37 22.75 7.53
CA VAL A 29 13.34 22.85 8.63
C VAL A 29 14.72 22.46 8.12
N LYS A 30 15.73 23.33 8.32
CA LYS A 30 17.12 23.00 8.01
C LYS A 30 17.59 21.90 8.94
N HIS A 31 18.16 20.86 8.34
CA HIS A 31 18.71 19.78 9.14
C HIS A 31 20.01 20.22 9.82
N PRO A 32 20.18 19.99 11.12
CA PRO A 32 21.37 20.47 11.83
C PRO A 32 22.68 19.72 11.44
N ILE A 33 22.57 18.49 10.94
CA ILE A 33 23.71 17.62 10.59
C ILE A 33 23.80 17.34 9.09
N TYR A 34 22.64 17.29 8.38
CA TYR A 34 22.55 16.96 6.95
C TYR A 34 22.18 18.18 6.12
N GLU A 35 23.08 18.66 5.29
CA GLU A 35 22.80 19.75 4.34
C GLU A 35 21.75 19.35 3.30
N ASP A 36 21.67 18.07 2.94
CA ASP A 36 20.77 17.55 1.91
C ASP A 36 19.43 17.00 2.44
N SER A 37 19.06 17.33 3.68
CA SER A 37 17.83 16.80 4.29
C SER A 37 16.55 17.11 3.49
N GLN A 38 16.48 18.27 2.82
CA GLN A 38 15.37 18.66 1.97
C GLN A 38 15.33 17.85 0.67
N GLU A 39 16.48 17.53 0.11
CA GLU A 39 16.61 16.61 -1.05
C GLU A 39 16.13 15.21 -0.67
N VAL A 40 16.49 14.71 0.53
CA VAL A 40 16.04 13.42 1.05
C VAL A 40 14.53 13.38 1.21
N LEU A 41 13.93 14.44 1.76
CA LEU A 41 12.48 14.55 1.90
C LEU A 41 11.77 14.56 0.54
N GLN A 42 12.27 15.33 -0.42
CA GLN A 42 11.73 15.38 -1.79
C GLN A 42 11.85 14.03 -2.51
N LEU A 43 12.96 13.33 -2.29
CA LEU A 43 13.16 12.00 -2.83
C LEU A 43 12.14 11.00 -2.23
N ALA A 44 11.92 11.05 -0.91
CA ALA A 44 10.92 10.21 -0.25
C ALA A 44 9.50 10.52 -0.76
N GLN A 45 9.15 11.79 -0.95
CA GLN A 45 7.88 12.18 -1.59
C GLN A 45 7.73 11.54 -2.98
N LYS A 46 8.76 11.62 -3.80
CA LYS A 46 8.75 11.05 -5.16
C LYS A 46 8.69 9.53 -5.17
N GLN A 47 9.33 8.86 -4.22
CA GLN A 47 9.45 7.39 -4.22
C GLN A 47 8.38 6.68 -3.40
N ILE A 48 7.80 7.35 -2.42
CA ILE A 48 6.83 6.75 -1.49
C ILE A 48 5.43 7.32 -1.69
N VAL A 49 5.28 8.65 -1.76
CA VAL A 49 3.96 9.28 -1.90
C VAL A 49 3.43 9.18 -3.33
N ALA A 50 4.25 9.58 -4.31
CA ALA A 50 3.80 9.65 -5.70
C ALA A 50 3.29 8.32 -6.27
N PRO A 51 3.91 7.16 -6.02
CA PRO A 51 3.40 5.86 -6.47
C PRO A 51 2.05 5.47 -5.88
N LEU A 52 1.76 5.88 -4.63
CA LEU A 52 0.46 5.65 -3.96
C LEU A 52 -0.58 6.72 -4.29
N GLY A 53 -0.22 7.69 -5.14
CA GLY A 53 -1.04 8.83 -5.49
C GLY A 53 -1.19 9.84 -4.35
N THR A 54 -1.16 11.13 -4.70
CA THR A 54 -1.32 12.23 -3.76
C THR A 54 -2.80 12.50 -3.51
N MET A 55 -3.20 12.76 -2.27
CA MET A 55 -4.55 13.19 -1.92
C MET A 55 -4.70 14.71 -2.14
N PRO A 56 -5.91 15.21 -2.45
CA PRO A 56 -6.14 16.67 -2.51
C PRO A 56 -5.76 17.34 -1.19
N ASN A 57 -4.95 18.39 -1.26
CA ASN A 57 -4.42 19.15 -0.10
C ASN A 57 -3.54 18.29 0.84
N GLU A 58 -2.94 17.20 0.32
CA GLU A 58 -1.97 16.44 1.09
C GLU A 58 -0.65 17.19 1.23
N GLU A 59 -0.23 17.38 2.46
CA GLU A 59 1.01 18.06 2.85
C GLU A 59 1.92 17.10 3.61
N VAL A 60 3.16 16.97 3.16
CA VAL A 60 4.15 16.13 3.83
C VAL A 60 4.82 16.91 4.94
N TYR A 61 4.83 16.35 6.14
CA TYR A 61 5.46 16.95 7.33
C TYR A 61 6.86 16.41 7.60
N ALA A 62 7.05 15.10 7.48
CA ALA A 62 8.34 14.49 7.78
C ALA A 62 8.57 13.19 7.00
N PHE A 63 9.84 12.85 6.83
CA PHE A 63 10.31 11.53 6.45
C PHE A 63 11.17 10.96 7.58
N ILE A 64 10.90 9.72 7.96
CA ILE A 64 11.66 8.96 8.95
C ILE A 64 12.16 7.72 8.24
N GLY A 65 13.44 7.65 7.99
CA GLY A 65 13.93 6.53 7.21
C GLY A 65 15.42 6.58 6.91
N VAL A 66 15.82 5.62 6.10
CA VAL A 66 17.19 5.47 5.61
C VAL A 66 17.18 5.68 4.11
N HIS A 67 18.15 6.43 3.61
CA HIS A 67 18.43 6.53 2.18
C HIS A 67 19.76 5.84 1.86
N SER A 68 19.74 5.02 0.83
CA SER A 68 20.95 4.38 0.30
C SER A 68 21.36 5.06 -1.00
N LYS A 69 22.67 5.16 -1.24
CA LYS A 69 23.21 5.61 -2.51
C LYS A 69 23.94 4.44 -3.17
N SER A 70 23.46 4.02 -4.33
CA SER A 70 24.13 2.98 -5.11
C SER A 70 25.52 3.50 -5.57
N VAL A 71 26.57 2.76 -5.24
CA VAL A 71 27.94 3.09 -5.62
C VAL A 71 28.14 3.06 -7.15
N LEU A 72 27.41 2.16 -7.83
CA LEU A 72 27.55 1.95 -9.28
C LEU A 72 26.74 2.96 -10.11
N SER A 73 25.52 3.29 -9.69
CA SER A 73 24.60 4.12 -10.46
C SER A 73 24.45 5.54 -9.92
N GLY A 74 24.94 5.82 -8.72
CA GLY A 74 24.70 7.08 -8.00
C GLY A 74 23.24 7.28 -7.59
N LYS A 75 22.35 6.32 -7.91
CA LYS A 75 20.93 6.40 -7.59
C LYS A 75 20.70 6.32 -6.09
N ARG A 76 19.86 7.20 -5.58
CA ARG A 76 19.43 7.21 -4.18
C ARG A 76 18.05 6.57 -4.07
N ASP A 77 17.87 5.71 -3.08
CA ASP A 77 16.58 5.11 -2.73
C ASP A 77 16.26 5.37 -1.26
N SER A 78 14.97 5.59 -0.96
CA SER A 78 14.48 5.89 0.39
C SER A 78 13.60 4.76 0.89
N VAL A 79 13.83 4.36 2.13
CA VAL A 79 13.08 3.32 2.85
C VAL A 79 12.71 3.86 4.23
N GLY A 80 11.47 3.68 4.64
CA GLY A 80 10.95 4.19 5.91
C GLY A 80 9.52 4.70 5.80
N PHE A 81 9.24 5.80 6.52
CA PHE A 81 7.91 6.35 6.73
C PHE A 81 7.84 7.80 6.25
N VAL A 82 6.82 8.13 5.46
CA VAL A 82 6.45 9.51 5.17
C VAL A 82 5.18 9.84 5.93
N ILE A 83 5.22 10.90 6.72
CA ILE A 83 4.08 11.37 7.51
C ILE A 83 3.50 12.62 6.85
N THR A 84 2.19 12.59 6.61
CA THR A 84 1.42 13.70 6.02
C THR A 84 0.34 14.18 6.99
N ASN A 85 -0.45 15.16 6.55
CA ASN A 85 -1.64 15.60 7.28
C ASN A 85 -2.82 14.61 7.23
N PHE A 86 -2.74 13.55 6.41
CA PHE A 86 -3.83 12.58 6.26
C PHE A 86 -3.45 11.15 6.64
N ARG A 87 -2.16 10.81 6.52
CA ARG A 87 -1.74 9.41 6.59
C ARG A 87 -0.25 9.26 6.90
N VAL A 88 0.13 8.05 7.27
CA VAL A 88 1.51 7.59 7.20
C VAL A 88 1.66 6.61 6.03
N LEU A 89 2.70 6.79 5.26
CA LEU A 89 3.05 5.92 4.14
C LEU A 89 4.34 5.20 4.51
N THR A 90 4.40 3.89 4.21
CA THR A 90 5.53 3.03 4.57
C THR A 90 6.12 2.42 3.31
N GLN A 91 7.44 2.43 3.20
CA GLN A 91 8.20 1.77 2.15
C GLN A 91 9.24 0.85 2.77
N THR A 92 9.24 -0.43 2.43
CA THR A 92 10.14 -1.45 2.99
C THR A 92 11.17 -1.97 2.00
N ASP A 93 11.03 -1.68 0.70
CA ASP A 93 11.85 -2.27 -0.36
C ASP A 93 12.81 -1.25 -0.96
N VAL A 94 14.10 -1.58 -0.97
CA VAL A 94 15.19 -0.81 -1.60
C VAL A 94 15.62 -1.41 -2.94
N SER A 95 14.94 -2.45 -3.43
CA SER A 95 15.47 -3.21 -4.57
C SER A 95 15.70 -2.33 -5.79
N VAL A 96 16.92 -2.34 -6.25
CA VAL A 96 17.43 -1.57 -7.40
C VAL A 96 16.92 -2.15 -8.73
N ILE A 97 16.33 -3.33 -8.71
CA ILE A 97 15.90 -4.08 -9.89
C ILE A 97 14.38 -4.13 -9.94
N SER A 98 13.78 -3.17 -10.65
CA SER A 98 12.48 -3.19 -11.37
C SER A 98 11.28 -4.00 -10.81
N THR A 99 11.25 -4.39 -9.55
CA THR A 99 10.06 -4.91 -8.90
C THR A 99 9.23 -3.76 -8.30
N PRO A 100 7.88 -3.84 -8.28
CA PRO A 100 7.06 -2.83 -7.66
C PRO A 100 7.47 -2.66 -6.20
N LYS A 101 7.81 -1.44 -5.83
CA LYS A 101 8.18 -1.11 -4.45
C LYS A 101 7.02 -1.43 -3.53
N LYS A 102 7.29 -2.12 -2.43
CA LYS A 102 6.29 -2.47 -1.41
C LYS A 102 6.01 -1.23 -0.55
N ALA A 103 5.06 -0.44 -0.99
CA ALA A 103 4.58 0.71 -0.25
C ALA A 103 3.17 0.43 0.27
N SER A 104 2.87 0.91 1.48
CA SER A 104 1.55 0.85 2.10
C SER A 104 1.20 2.19 2.72
N SER A 105 -0.09 2.44 3.00
CA SER A 105 -0.53 3.64 3.69
C SER A 105 -1.57 3.34 4.74
N HIS A 106 -1.50 4.06 5.88
CA HIS A 106 -2.51 4.07 6.92
C HIS A 106 -3.12 5.49 7.00
N LEU A 107 -4.41 5.61 6.74
CA LEU A 107 -5.15 6.88 6.83
C LEU A 107 -5.46 7.18 8.30
N PHE A 108 -5.19 8.41 8.72
CA PHE A 108 -5.41 8.83 10.10
C PHE A 108 -6.90 9.02 10.42
N THR A 109 -7.28 8.60 11.61
CA THR A 109 -8.61 8.81 12.19
C THR A 109 -8.50 9.38 13.61
N ASN A 110 -9.62 9.88 14.12
CA ASN A 110 -9.69 10.34 15.50
C ASN A 110 -9.54 9.20 16.53
N LYS A 111 -9.75 7.94 16.10
CA LYS A 111 -9.60 6.74 16.94
C LYS A 111 -8.15 6.27 17.08
N ASP A 112 -7.23 6.69 16.19
CA ASP A 112 -5.86 6.24 16.22
C ASP A 112 -5.14 6.67 17.49
N ASN A 113 -4.59 5.70 18.21
CA ASN A 113 -3.67 5.96 19.30
C ASN A 113 -2.24 6.05 18.74
N PRO A 114 -1.48 7.14 18.99
CA PRO A 114 -0.15 7.29 18.42
C PRO A 114 0.83 6.18 18.78
N ASP A 115 0.77 5.68 20.02
CA ASP A 115 1.68 4.64 20.52
C ASP A 115 1.37 3.28 19.89
N ASP A 116 0.09 2.92 19.80
CA ASP A 116 -0.36 1.66 19.22
C ASP A 116 -0.07 1.64 17.71
N LEU A 117 -0.40 2.74 17.03
CA LEU A 117 -0.14 2.89 15.59
C LEU A 117 1.36 2.85 15.29
N ALA A 118 2.19 3.55 16.06
CA ALA A 118 3.64 3.51 15.87
C ALA A 118 4.21 2.10 16.06
N SER A 119 3.73 1.38 17.08
CA SER A 119 4.16 0.01 17.36
C SER A 119 3.75 -0.95 16.23
N GLU A 120 2.51 -0.87 15.76
CA GLU A 120 2.02 -1.69 14.65
C GLU A 120 2.81 -1.43 13.35
N LEU A 121 2.97 -0.16 12.97
CA LEU A 121 3.70 0.22 11.77
C LEU A 121 5.17 -0.20 11.83
N TRP A 122 5.82 -0.03 12.98
CA TRP A 122 7.21 -0.41 13.16
C TRP A 122 7.39 -1.93 13.12
N GLN A 123 6.54 -2.71 13.77
CA GLN A 123 6.57 -4.18 13.72
C GLN A 123 6.37 -4.69 12.29
N ASN A 124 5.41 -4.12 11.57
CA ASN A 124 5.18 -4.45 10.16
C ASN A 124 6.39 -4.06 9.28
N PHE A 125 7.05 -2.96 9.58
CA PHE A 125 8.24 -2.51 8.88
C PHE A 125 9.43 -3.44 9.12
N ILE A 126 9.77 -3.72 10.39
CA ILE A 126 10.96 -4.49 10.76
C ILE A 126 10.91 -5.94 10.28
N THR A 127 9.70 -6.49 10.11
CA THR A 127 9.51 -7.86 9.59
C THR A 127 9.58 -7.94 8.07
N LYS A 128 9.39 -6.83 7.36
CA LYS A 128 9.31 -6.77 5.89
C LYS A 128 10.48 -6.02 5.24
N VAL A 129 11.25 -5.27 6.06
CA VAL A 129 12.40 -4.53 5.53
C VAL A 129 13.43 -5.51 4.98
N ASP A 130 13.92 -5.21 3.78
CA ASP A 130 14.90 -6.05 3.11
C ASP A 130 16.21 -6.17 3.92
N GLU A 131 16.85 -7.34 3.84
CA GLU A 131 18.16 -7.63 4.47
C GLU A 131 19.28 -6.67 4.02
N THR A 132 19.06 -5.91 2.95
CA THR A 132 19.97 -4.85 2.50
C THR A 132 20.09 -3.67 3.46
N ILE A 133 19.12 -3.51 4.39
CA ILE A 133 19.17 -2.51 5.45
C ILE A 133 19.62 -3.18 6.75
N PRO A 134 20.76 -2.78 7.33
CA PRO A 134 21.17 -3.30 8.63
C PRO A 134 20.08 -3.10 9.68
N LYS A 135 19.79 -4.15 10.46
CA LYS A 135 18.74 -4.10 11.50
C LYS A 135 18.91 -2.97 12.51
N GLU A 136 20.16 -2.60 12.78
CA GLU A 136 20.48 -1.47 13.68
C GLU A 136 19.86 -0.16 13.17
N TYR A 137 19.94 0.10 11.84
CA TYR A 137 19.31 1.29 11.25
C TYR A 137 17.78 1.21 11.28
N ALA A 138 17.22 0.03 11.02
CA ALA A 138 15.77 -0.15 11.08
C ALA A 138 15.25 0.08 12.51
N THR A 139 15.98 -0.40 13.53
CA THR A 139 15.65 -0.20 14.96
C THR A 139 15.70 1.27 15.38
N MET A 140 16.60 2.06 14.79
CA MET A 140 16.71 3.50 15.09
C MET A 140 15.48 4.31 14.64
N LEU A 141 14.62 3.76 13.78
CA LEU A 141 13.43 4.46 13.27
C LEU A 141 12.25 4.43 14.27
N GLU A 142 12.23 3.53 15.24
CA GLU A 142 11.10 3.33 16.16
C GLU A 142 10.79 4.58 16.99
N ILE A 143 11.80 5.12 17.68
CA ILE A 143 11.63 6.29 18.55
C ILE A 143 11.21 7.53 17.77
N PRO A 144 11.86 7.90 16.64
CA PRO A 144 11.41 9.01 15.81
C PRO A 144 9.98 8.81 15.30
N LEU A 145 9.63 7.62 14.84
CA LEU A 145 8.28 7.30 14.36
C LEU A 145 7.22 7.56 15.42
N LYS A 146 7.43 7.00 16.61
CA LYS A 146 6.52 7.19 17.76
C LYS A 146 6.35 8.67 18.11
N THR A 147 7.45 9.40 18.22
CA THR A 147 7.41 10.82 18.60
C THR A 147 6.76 11.68 17.54
N VAL A 148 7.09 11.48 16.26
CA VAL A 148 6.50 12.25 15.15
C VAL A 148 5.00 11.96 15.03
N LEU A 149 4.57 10.70 15.09
CA LEU A 149 3.15 10.36 15.09
C LEU A 149 2.41 10.97 16.30
N THR A 150 3.02 10.96 17.48
CA THR A 150 2.44 11.63 18.66
C THR A 150 2.21 13.12 18.40
N ILE A 151 3.21 13.84 17.94
CA ILE A 151 3.11 15.29 17.64
C ILE A 151 2.02 15.54 16.60
N VAL A 152 2.04 14.81 15.48
CA VAL A 152 1.12 15.03 14.35
C VAL A 152 -0.31 14.69 14.74
N LEU A 153 -0.56 13.49 15.27
CA LEU A 153 -1.92 13.04 15.60
C LEU A 153 -2.56 13.86 16.71
N LEU A 154 -1.81 14.21 17.76
CA LEU A 154 -2.36 15.05 18.85
C LEU A 154 -2.74 16.43 18.34
N GLN A 155 -1.91 17.05 17.48
CA GLN A 155 -2.22 18.35 16.92
C GLN A 155 -3.43 18.31 16.00
N LEU A 156 -3.48 17.33 15.06
CA LEU A 156 -4.59 17.15 14.14
C LEU A 156 -5.92 16.86 14.86
N LYS A 157 -5.88 16.07 15.95
CA LYS A 157 -7.03 15.83 16.83
C LYS A 157 -7.50 17.10 17.52
N THR A 158 -6.56 17.85 18.10
CA THR A 158 -6.87 19.11 18.80
C THR A 158 -7.51 20.14 17.86
N GLU A 159 -7.13 20.15 16.59
CA GLU A 159 -7.66 21.03 15.56
C GLU A 159 -8.94 20.48 14.91
N GLY A 160 -9.41 19.29 15.29
CA GLY A 160 -10.60 18.66 14.71
C GLY A 160 -10.44 18.30 13.23
N GLN A 161 -9.22 18.03 12.78
CA GLN A 161 -8.91 17.77 11.37
C GLN A 161 -9.03 16.28 11.00
N LEU A 162 -9.10 15.39 12.00
CA LEU A 162 -9.21 13.95 11.77
C LEU A 162 -10.67 13.49 11.71
N PRO A 163 -11.04 12.67 10.73
CA PRO A 163 -12.36 12.03 10.70
C PRO A 163 -12.47 10.98 11.82
N ASP A 164 -13.69 10.77 12.34
CA ASP A 164 -13.95 9.70 13.30
C ASP A 164 -13.74 8.31 12.69
N GLU A 165 -14.05 8.19 11.40
CA GLU A 165 -13.86 6.97 10.63
C GLU A 165 -13.48 7.31 9.18
N ILE A 166 -12.69 6.45 8.56
CA ILE A 166 -12.45 6.52 7.13
C ILE A 166 -13.72 6.10 6.41
N LYS A 167 -14.36 7.05 5.73
CA LYS A 167 -15.50 6.71 4.89
C LYS A 167 -15.06 5.73 3.81
N LYS A 168 -15.65 4.54 3.85
CA LYS A 168 -15.42 3.53 2.83
C LYS A 168 -15.84 4.09 1.47
N ALA A 169 -14.95 4.06 0.47
CA ALA A 169 -15.31 4.40 -0.88
C ALA A 169 -16.31 3.37 -1.42
N THR A 170 -17.40 3.86 -1.98
CA THR A 170 -18.46 3.02 -2.55
C THR A 170 -18.28 2.77 -4.04
N ASP A 171 -17.39 3.51 -4.69
CA ASP A 171 -16.97 3.26 -6.06
C ASP A 171 -15.76 2.31 -6.11
N LEU A 172 -15.69 1.51 -7.16
CA LEU A 172 -14.68 0.46 -7.32
C LEU A 172 -13.25 1.00 -7.31
N LYS A 173 -13.00 2.11 -8.03
CA LYS A 173 -11.66 2.70 -8.16
C LYS A 173 -11.17 3.30 -6.85
N GLY A 174 -12.02 4.04 -6.16
CA GLY A 174 -11.73 4.60 -4.85
C GLY A 174 -11.45 3.52 -3.81
N ARG A 175 -12.23 2.42 -3.84
CA ARG A 175 -12.04 1.33 -2.89
C ARG A 175 -10.76 0.54 -3.15
N ILE A 176 -10.42 0.26 -4.40
CA ILE A 176 -9.14 -0.36 -4.78
C ILE A 176 -7.97 0.47 -4.24
N LYS A 177 -8.04 1.80 -4.37
CA LYS A 177 -7.02 2.71 -3.84
C LYS A 177 -6.96 2.67 -2.31
N GLN A 178 -8.09 2.68 -1.61
CA GLN A 178 -8.12 2.58 -0.15
C GLN A 178 -7.53 1.26 0.37
N LEU A 179 -7.69 0.17 -0.39
CA LEU A 179 -7.13 -1.14 -0.06
C LEU A 179 -5.65 -1.29 -0.46
N GLY A 180 -5.06 -0.30 -1.15
CA GLY A 180 -3.66 -0.32 -1.56
C GLY A 180 -3.34 -1.39 -2.60
N ILE A 181 -4.29 -1.73 -3.46
CA ILE A 181 -4.16 -2.78 -4.50
C ILE A 181 -4.27 -2.27 -5.93
N GLU A 182 -4.16 -0.97 -6.16
CA GLU A 182 -4.25 -0.38 -7.50
C GLU A 182 -3.17 -0.87 -8.46
N ASP A 183 -1.96 -1.10 -7.99
CA ASP A 183 -0.87 -1.62 -8.82
C ASP A 183 -1.01 -3.11 -9.15
N GLN A 184 -1.81 -3.81 -8.37
CA GLN A 184 -2.04 -5.26 -8.51
C GLN A 184 -3.18 -5.58 -9.48
N LEU A 185 -4.05 -4.63 -9.73
CA LEU A 185 -5.22 -4.76 -10.59
C LEU A 185 -5.08 -3.87 -11.82
N LYS A 186 -5.54 -4.36 -12.94
CA LYS A 186 -5.62 -3.55 -14.18
C LYS A 186 -7.06 -3.51 -14.65
N PHE A 187 -7.56 -2.32 -14.96
CA PHE A 187 -8.85 -2.17 -15.60
C PHE A 187 -8.82 -2.69 -17.04
N TYR A 188 -9.97 -3.04 -17.60
CA TYR A 188 -10.05 -3.62 -18.94
C TYR A 188 -9.31 -2.80 -19.99
N ALA A 189 -9.49 -1.49 -20.01
CA ALA A 189 -8.83 -0.58 -20.96
C ALA A 189 -7.29 -0.58 -20.84
N GLU A 190 -6.74 -0.85 -19.67
CA GLU A 190 -5.29 -0.86 -19.42
C GLU A 190 -4.62 -2.17 -19.88
N ASN A 191 -5.39 -3.25 -20.05
CA ASN A 191 -4.86 -4.57 -20.39
C ASN A 191 -5.73 -5.34 -21.39
N GLU A 192 -6.39 -4.63 -22.29
CA GLU A 192 -7.39 -5.14 -23.20
C GLU A 192 -6.94 -6.39 -23.99
N LYS A 193 -5.70 -6.37 -24.51
CA LYS A 193 -5.15 -7.49 -25.31
C LYS A 193 -5.10 -8.80 -24.51
N ARG A 194 -4.67 -8.74 -23.23
CA ARG A 194 -4.61 -9.93 -22.36
C ARG A 194 -6.01 -10.39 -21.99
N TYR A 195 -6.89 -9.46 -21.65
CA TYR A 195 -8.27 -9.79 -21.30
C TYR A 195 -9.04 -10.40 -22.46
N LYS A 196 -8.91 -9.86 -23.67
CA LYS A 196 -9.49 -10.48 -24.88
C LYS A 196 -8.98 -11.91 -25.10
N LYS A 197 -7.67 -12.14 -24.95
CA LYS A 197 -7.10 -13.50 -25.09
C LYS A 197 -7.65 -14.45 -24.03
N PHE A 198 -7.76 -14.02 -22.78
CA PHE A 198 -8.31 -14.81 -21.68
C PHE A 198 -9.82 -15.05 -21.88
N ALA A 199 -10.57 -14.01 -22.21
CA ALA A 199 -11.99 -14.06 -22.46
C ALA A 199 -12.37 -15.03 -23.60
N ASN A 200 -11.70 -14.93 -24.74
CA ASN A 200 -11.96 -15.80 -25.89
C ASN A 200 -11.71 -17.28 -25.56
N LYS A 201 -10.62 -17.58 -24.84
CA LYS A 201 -10.29 -18.95 -24.47
C LYS A 201 -11.30 -19.55 -23.49
N HIS A 202 -11.78 -18.77 -22.55
CA HIS A 202 -12.63 -19.26 -21.46
C HIS A 202 -14.11 -18.85 -21.60
N LYS A 203 -14.51 -18.27 -22.74
CA LYS A 203 -15.90 -17.82 -23.04
C LYS A 203 -16.42 -16.90 -21.91
N ILE A 204 -15.69 -15.81 -21.66
CA ILE A 204 -15.99 -14.82 -20.62
C ILE A 204 -16.43 -13.52 -21.28
N GLU A 205 -17.47 -12.91 -20.73
CA GLU A 205 -17.96 -11.60 -21.16
C GLU A 205 -17.87 -10.59 -20.01
N GLY A 206 -17.84 -9.31 -20.35
CA GLY A 206 -17.99 -8.24 -19.38
C GLY A 206 -16.87 -8.13 -18.35
N ILE A 207 -15.62 -8.46 -18.67
CA ILE A 207 -14.48 -8.25 -17.80
C ILE A 207 -14.36 -6.74 -17.50
N LEU A 208 -14.30 -6.40 -16.22
CA LEU A 208 -14.12 -5.03 -15.74
C LEU A 208 -12.65 -4.77 -15.38
N LEU A 209 -12.06 -5.66 -14.62
CA LEU A 209 -10.68 -5.61 -14.19
C LEU A 209 -10.19 -6.99 -13.74
N GLY A 210 -8.93 -7.10 -13.40
CA GLY A 210 -8.35 -8.33 -12.86
C GLY A 210 -6.84 -8.29 -12.78
N SER A 211 -6.27 -9.44 -12.49
CA SER A 211 -4.84 -9.67 -12.52
C SER A 211 -4.56 -10.97 -13.26
N LEU A 212 -3.89 -10.85 -14.39
CA LEU A 212 -3.52 -11.98 -15.24
C LEU A 212 -2.01 -12.01 -15.45
N ALA A 213 -1.41 -13.14 -15.12
CA ALA A 213 -0.01 -13.45 -15.38
C ALA A 213 0.14 -14.38 -16.58
N ALA A 214 1.30 -14.35 -17.20
CA ALA A 214 1.70 -15.28 -18.24
C ALA A 214 2.81 -16.19 -17.70
N PRO A 215 2.70 -17.52 -17.86
CA PRO A 215 3.78 -18.41 -17.48
C PRO A 215 4.99 -18.24 -18.40
N LEU A 216 6.17 -18.56 -17.89
CA LEU A 216 7.42 -18.43 -18.63
C LEU A 216 7.54 -19.41 -19.81
N LEU A 217 6.95 -20.60 -19.71
CA LEU A 217 7.13 -21.69 -20.69
C LEU A 217 5.81 -22.17 -21.31
N PHE A 218 4.87 -22.70 -20.54
CA PHE A 218 3.63 -23.30 -21.02
C PHE A 218 2.43 -22.96 -20.12
N GLY A 219 1.18 -23.07 -20.61
CA GLY A 219 -0.04 -23.04 -19.79
C GLY A 219 -1.05 -21.93 -20.09
N GLY A 220 -0.71 -20.90 -20.84
CA GLY A 220 -1.61 -19.77 -21.10
C GLY A 220 -1.79 -18.82 -19.92
N LEU A 221 -2.59 -17.78 -20.07
CA LEU A 221 -2.83 -16.79 -19.01
C LEU A 221 -3.52 -17.43 -17.81
N TYR A 222 -3.10 -17.07 -16.59
CA TYR A 222 -3.66 -17.49 -15.32
C TYR A 222 -3.84 -16.30 -14.37
N GLY A 223 -4.61 -16.44 -13.33
CA GLY A 223 -4.98 -15.39 -12.39
C GLY A 223 -6.49 -15.24 -12.30
N PHE A 224 -6.98 -14.03 -12.07
CA PHE A 224 -8.41 -13.81 -11.91
C PHE A 224 -8.89 -12.55 -12.63
N VAL A 225 -10.19 -12.52 -12.92
CA VAL A 225 -10.90 -11.37 -13.46
C VAL A 225 -12.22 -11.16 -12.71
N LEU A 226 -12.60 -9.91 -12.50
CA LEU A 226 -13.91 -9.49 -12.05
C LEU A 226 -14.75 -9.08 -13.26
N THR A 227 -15.97 -9.57 -13.30
CA THR A 227 -16.94 -9.28 -14.34
C THR A 227 -18.18 -8.63 -13.73
N LYS A 228 -19.14 -8.22 -14.56
CA LYS A 228 -20.43 -7.75 -14.05
C LYS A 228 -21.22 -8.86 -13.32
N GLU A 229 -20.94 -10.12 -13.62
CA GLU A 229 -21.69 -11.28 -13.11
C GLU A 229 -21.01 -11.97 -11.92
N GLY A 230 -19.69 -11.79 -11.74
CA GLY A 230 -18.96 -12.46 -10.68
C GLY A 230 -17.43 -12.46 -10.88
N LEU A 231 -16.81 -13.35 -10.15
CA LEU A 231 -15.39 -13.63 -10.17
C LEU A 231 -15.09 -14.87 -11.01
N ILE A 232 -14.05 -14.81 -11.81
CA ILE A 232 -13.53 -15.94 -12.55
C ILE A 232 -12.03 -16.01 -12.30
N SER A 233 -11.54 -17.16 -11.85
CA SER A 233 -10.11 -17.42 -11.65
C SER A 233 -9.67 -18.67 -12.36
N ARG A 234 -8.38 -18.75 -12.64
CA ARG A 234 -7.74 -19.90 -13.24
C ARG A 234 -6.32 -20.04 -12.74
N ASP A 235 -5.95 -21.23 -12.32
CA ASP A 235 -4.56 -21.58 -12.05
C ASP A 235 -3.86 -22.14 -13.30
N LEU A 236 -2.54 -22.34 -13.20
CA LEU A 236 -1.74 -22.94 -14.26
C LEU A 236 -2.24 -24.37 -14.54
N MET A 237 -2.49 -24.66 -15.83
CA MET A 237 -2.93 -25.98 -16.32
C MET A 237 -4.32 -26.44 -15.87
N GLU A 238 -5.07 -25.61 -15.13
CA GLU A 238 -6.41 -25.94 -14.67
C GLU A 238 -7.51 -25.28 -15.52
N GLU A 239 -8.75 -25.74 -15.35
CA GLU A 239 -9.92 -25.09 -15.93
C GLU A 239 -10.28 -23.83 -15.13
N ALA A 240 -11.01 -22.92 -15.77
CA ALA A 240 -11.45 -21.68 -15.14
C ALA A 240 -12.60 -21.95 -14.17
N VAL A 241 -12.44 -21.52 -12.93
CA VAL A 241 -13.45 -21.59 -11.86
C VAL A 241 -14.24 -20.28 -11.84
N ARG A 242 -15.55 -20.38 -11.63
CA ARG A 242 -16.48 -19.24 -11.64
C ARG A 242 -17.34 -19.21 -10.40
N SER A 243 -17.51 -18.01 -9.84
CA SER A 243 -18.51 -17.74 -8.79
C SER A 243 -19.25 -16.45 -9.09
N SER A 244 -20.57 -16.51 -9.07
CA SER A 244 -21.42 -15.32 -9.24
C SER A 244 -21.36 -14.43 -7.99
N TRP A 245 -21.70 -13.15 -8.12
CA TRP A 245 -21.79 -12.25 -6.96
C TRP A 245 -22.81 -12.74 -5.93
N GLN A 246 -23.90 -13.37 -6.36
CA GLN A 246 -24.87 -13.98 -5.45
C GLN A 246 -24.27 -15.14 -4.66
N GLU A 247 -23.52 -16.01 -5.30
CA GLU A 247 -22.83 -17.13 -4.65
C GLU A 247 -21.77 -16.64 -3.65
N ILE A 248 -21.01 -15.57 -3.99
CA ILE A 248 -20.05 -14.96 -3.07
C ILE A 248 -20.74 -14.31 -1.88
N LYS A 249 -21.91 -13.71 -2.09
CA LYS A 249 -22.74 -13.13 -1.02
C LYS A 249 -23.20 -14.20 -0.02
N GLU A 250 -23.55 -15.38 -0.50
CA GLU A 250 -24.02 -16.51 0.32
C GLU A 250 -22.89 -17.22 1.06
N HIS A 251 -21.72 -17.34 0.41
CA HIS A 251 -20.62 -18.17 0.89
C HIS A 251 -19.32 -17.39 1.13
N THR A 252 -19.34 -16.12 1.27
CA THR A 252 -18.19 -15.24 1.57
C THR A 252 -16.82 -15.79 1.18
N ALA A 253 -16.06 -15.09 0.35
CA ALA A 253 -14.73 -15.51 -0.04
C ALA A 253 -13.79 -15.56 1.18
N GLN A 254 -13.12 -16.68 1.40
CA GLN A 254 -12.28 -16.94 2.57
C GLN A 254 -10.91 -17.47 2.16
N LYS A 255 -9.88 -17.08 2.88
CA LYS A 255 -8.52 -17.55 2.67
C LYS A 255 -8.44 -19.06 2.87
N SER A 256 -7.77 -19.75 1.96
CA SER A 256 -7.41 -21.16 2.15
C SER A 256 -6.08 -21.29 2.93
N GLN A 257 -5.73 -22.54 3.30
CA GLN A 257 -4.43 -22.81 3.90
C GLN A 257 -3.26 -22.60 2.91
N GLU A 258 -3.53 -22.66 1.63
CA GLU A 258 -2.57 -22.34 0.58
C GLU A 258 -2.52 -20.81 0.38
N GLY A 259 -1.31 -20.25 0.38
CA GLY A 259 -1.12 -18.80 0.48
C GLY A 259 -1.57 -17.96 -0.72
N ASP A 260 -1.88 -18.58 -1.88
CA ASP A 260 -2.34 -17.97 -3.13
C ASP A 260 -3.73 -18.47 -3.57
N ALA A 261 -4.42 -19.20 -2.69
CA ALA A 261 -5.74 -19.73 -2.93
C ALA A 261 -6.76 -19.22 -1.89
N PHE A 262 -8.02 -19.18 -2.29
CA PHE A 262 -9.15 -18.87 -1.44
C PHE A 262 -10.39 -19.68 -1.87
N THR A 263 -11.36 -19.79 -1.00
CA THR A 263 -12.58 -20.57 -1.27
C THR A 263 -13.84 -19.70 -1.26
N ILE A 264 -14.80 -20.07 -2.09
CA ILE A 264 -16.16 -19.55 -2.12
C ILE A 264 -17.07 -20.79 -2.14
N GLY A 265 -17.66 -21.11 -0.99
CA GLY A 265 -18.33 -22.39 -0.79
C GLY A 265 -17.33 -23.54 -0.95
N ASP A 266 -17.64 -24.47 -1.84
CA ASP A 266 -16.80 -25.62 -2.21
C ASP A 266 -15.81 -25.34 -3.34
N LYS A 267 -15.87 -24.16 -3.96
CA LYS A 267 -15.03 -23.77 -5.08
C LYS A 267 -13.71 -23.19 -4.59
N LYS A 268 -12.60 -23.65 -5.17
CA LYS A 268 -11.27 -23.11 -4.93
C LYS A 268 -10.89 -22.14 -6.04
N HIS A 269 -10.55 -20.94 -5.66
CA HIS A 269 -10.09 -19.86 -6.52
C HIS A 269 -8.63 -19.53 -6.28
N PHE A 270 -7.99 -18.87 -7.25
CA PHE A 270 -6.58 -18.56 -7.21
C PHE A 270 -6.29 -17.12 -7.59
N ILE A 271 -5.25 -16.58 -7.00
CA ILE A 271 -4.58 -15.35 -7.45
C ILE A 271 -3.19 -15.70 -7.97
N PRO A 272 -2.55 -14.84 -8.79
CA PRO A 272 -1.15 -15.05 -9.14
C PRO A 272 -0.25 -15.16 -7.91
N ALA A 273 0.64 -16.16 -7.85
CA ALA A 273 1.46 -16.47 -6.68
C ALA A 273 2.30 -15.29 -6.16
N HIS A 274 2.74 -14.39 -7.05
CA HIS A 274 3.46 -13.16 -6.69
C HIS A 274 2.58 -12.10 -6.00
N GLN A 275 1.27 -12.31 -5.93
CA GLN A 275 0.31 -11.41 -5.30
C GLN A 275 -0.30 -11.96 -4.01
N LYS A 276 0.18 -13.09 -3.50
CA LYS A 276 -0.38 -13.73 -2.30
C LYS A 276 -0.37 -12.84 -1.05
N GLU A 277 0.53 -11.89 -0.96
CA GLU A 277 0.54 -10.91 0.13
C GLU A 277 -0.64 -9.91 0.08
N TYR A 278 -1.28 -9.78 -1.09
CA TYR A 278 -2.48 -8.94 -1.28
C TYR A 278 -3.79 -9.73 -1.20
N LEU A 279 -3.74 -11.00 -0.82
CA LEU A 279 -4.92 -11.85 -0.78
C LEU A 279 -6.01 -11.27 0.14
N GLU A 280 -5.68 -10.83 1.34
CA GLU A 280 -6.65 -10.26 2.27
C GLU A 280 -7.34 -9.00 1.73
N PRO A 281 -6.62 -7.99 1.17
CA PRO A 281 -7.26 -6.87 0.49
C PRO A 281 -8.15 -7.29 -0.70
N PHE A 282 -7.76 -8.31 -1.47
CA PHE A 282 -8.60 -8.83 -2.56
C PHE A 282 -9.87 -9.48 -2.04
N LEU A 283 -9.79 -10.31 -0.99
CA LEU A 283 -10.96 -10.92 -0.37
C LEU A 283 -11.90 -9.86 0.19
N THR A 284 -11.37 -8.83 0.83
CA THR A 284 -12.15 -7.69 1.30
C THR A 284 -12.90 -7.03 0.14
N LEU A 285 -12.23 -6.69 -0.95
CA LEU A 285 -12.86 -6.08 -2.12
C LEU A 285 -13.95 -6.97 -2.72
N ILE A 286 -13.68 -8.25 -2.91
CA ILE A 286 -14.61 -9.22 -3.50
C ILE A 286 -15.88 -9.35 -2.64
N ASN A 287 -15.72 -9.47 -1.33
CA ASN A 287 -16.85 -9.60 -0.40
C ASN A 287 -17.67 -8.32 -0.34
N GLU A 288 -17.06 -7.14 -0.32
CA GLU A 288 -17.73 -5.84 -0.34
C GLU A 288 -18.53 -5.61 -1.63
N ILE A 289 -18.01 -6.01 -2.77
CA ILE A 289 -18.76 -5.98 -4.04
C ILE A 289 -19.98 -6.90 -3.96
N ALA A 290 -19.80 -8.13 -3.49
CA ALA A 290 -20.89 -9.09 -3.36
C ALA A 290 -21.99 -8.65 -2.39
N GLN A 291 -21.61 -7.92 -1.32
CA GLN A 291 -22.56 -7.33 -0.37
C GLN A 291 -23.24 -6.05 -0.91
N GLY A 292 -22.80 -5.53 -2.05
CA GLY A 292 -23.32 -4.28 -2.62
C GLY A 292 -22.80 -3.01 -1.94
N GLU A 293 -21.75 -3.12 -1.13
CA GLU A 293 -21.09 -1.99 -0.46
C GLU A 293 -20.18 -1.21 -1.42
N VAL A 294 -19.69 -1.88 -2.45
CA VAL A 294 -18.87 -1.30 -3.53
C VAL A 294 -19.57 -1.52 -4.86
N SER A 295 -19.83 -0.44 -5.57
CA SER A 295 -20.49 -0.48 -6.90
C SER A 295 -19.49 -0.86 -7.99
N LEU A 296 -19.90 -1.80 -8.86
CA LEU A 296 -19.17 -2.14 -10.08
C LEU A 296 -19.33 -1.10 -11.21
N ASN A 297 -20.28 -0.18 -11.05
CA ASN A 297 -20.50 0.90 -12.01
C ASN A 297 -19.51 2.02 -11.70
N SER A 298 -18.49 2.17 -12.52
CA SER A 298 -17.54 3.30 -12.51
C SER A 298 -18.01 4.41 -13.43
#